data_1574980c0361310a28a17a9d2c4bb23a
#
_entry.id   1574980c0361310a28a17a9d2c4bb23a
#
_cell.length_a   1.000
_cell.length_b   1.000
_cell.length_c   1.000
_cell.angle_alpha   90.00
_cell.angle_beta   90.00
_cell.angle_gamma   90.00
#
_symmetry.space_group_name_H-M   'P 1'
#
loop_
_entity.id
_entity.type
_entity.pdbx_description
1 polymer ?
#
loop_
_entity_poly.entity_id
_entity_poly.type
_entity_poly.pdbx_seq_one_letter_code
_entity_poly.pdbx_strand_id
1 'polypeptide(L)'
;MSLRRRTSRIPQLLFAASLLGALVAPPAAATTARPPSGADLPLRVATYNIHAGAGVDGVFDLDRQTAELRSLDADVIGLQEVDRYWGDRSEWRDLAGELARRLRMHVSFAPIYSLDPDRPGGPRAEYGVAVLSRHRIVGAENHEITRLSTQDPNPVPAPAPGFGEVVVRVRGLPVHVYVTHLDYRPDPAVRVAQVADTRRIMAEDRGPRILLGDFNAEPDAPELAPLWRELADADPGAPTFPAQDPVKRIDFVAVSKGGPGTGITVRKAWVPETVASDHLPVVADLLVRRGKGR
;
A
#
# COMPACT_ATOMS: atom_id res chain seq x y z
N MET A 1 28.50 94.22 -13.53
CA MET A 1 29.17 93.38 -12.51
C MET A 1 29.35 92.01 -13.03
N SER A 2 30.58 91.68 -13.46
CA SER A 2 30.97 90.48 -14.20
C SER A 2 31.58 89.47 -13.24
N LEU A 3 30.99 88.24 -13.18
CA LEU A 3 31.59 87.19 -12.43
C LEU A 3 32.14 86.10 -13.45
N ARG A 4 33.44 86.03 -13.42
CA ARG A 4 34.26 85.09 -14.22
C ARG A 4 34.04 83.62 -13.75
N ARG A 5 33.72 82.71 -14.66
CA ARG A 5 33.76 81.27 -14.44
C ARG A 5 35.19 80.72 -14.59
N ARG A 6 35.67 80.08 -13.52
CA ARG A 6 36.91 79.29 -13.55
C ARG A 6 36.57 77.85 -13.97
N THR A 7 37.15 77.41 -15.04
CA THR A 7 37.14 76.00 -15.50
C THR A 7 38.26 75.22 -14.83
N SER A 8 37.89 74.23 -14.03
CA SER A 8 38.80 73.26 -13.42
C SER A 8 38.86 72.03 -14.35
N ARG A 9 40.05 71.70 -14.80
CA ARG A 9 40.33 70.47 -15.57
C ARG A 9 40.68 69.37 -14.59
N ILE A 10 39.94 68.24 -14.62
CA ILE A 10 40.24 67.00 -13.89
C ILE A 10 40.89 66.03 -14.85
N PRO A 11 42.01 65.37 -14.51
CA PRO A 11 42.65 64.37 -15.38
C PRO A 11 41.87 63.04 -15.36
N GLN A 12 41.67 62.45 -16.54
CA GLN A 12 41.08 61.11 -16.69
C GLN A 12 42.13 60.05 -16.35
N LEU A 13 41.85 59.27 -15.27
CA LEU A 13 42.54 58.04 -14.96
C LEU A 13 41.90 56.93 -15.76
N LEU A 14 42.63 56.29 -16.68
CA LEU A 14 42.26 55.09 -17.36
C LEU A 14 42.41 53.91 -16.39
N PHE A 15 41.27 53.28 -15.96
CA PHE A 15 41.28 51.99 -15.33
C PHE A 15 41.16 50.91 -16.37
N ALA A 16 42.20 50.12 -16.51
CA ALA A 16 42.16 48.88 -17.27
C ALA A 16 41.43 47.81 -16.41
N ALA A 17 40.22 47.40 -16.80
CA ALA A 17 39.51 46.31 -16.19
C ALA A 17 39.94 45.00 -16.82
N SER A 18 40.70 44.19 -16.08
CA SER A 18 41.01 42.81 -16.45
C SER A 18 39.78 41.90 -16.15
N LEU A 19 39.09 41.46 -17.18
CA LEU A 19 38.05 40.42 -17.06
C LEU A 19 38.72 39.06 -16.82
N LEU A 20 38.74 38.58 -15.57
CA LEU A 20 38.94 37.16 -15.30
C LEU A 20 37.63 36.44 -15.60
N GLY A 21 37.56 35.73 -16.72
CA GLY A 21 36.47 34.82 -17.04
C GLY A 21 36.55 33.57 -16.16
N ALA A 22 35.73 33.48 -15.14
CA ALA A 22 35.51 32.24 -14.39
C ALA A 22 34.74 31.26 -15.29
N LEU A 23 35.40 30.22 -15.77
CA LEU A 23 34.73 29.06 -16.38
C LEU A 23 33.94 28.33 -15.31
N VAL A 24 32.61 28.54 -15.27
CA VAL A 24 31.68 27.72 -14.49
C VAL A 24 31.51 26.41 -15.23
N ALA A 25 32.13 25.35 -14.74
CA ALA A 25 31.89 24.00 -15.23
C ALA A 25 30.40 23.61 -14.97
N PRO A 26 29.69 23.02 -15.94
CA PRO A 26 28.34 22.57 -15.70
C PRO A 26 28.33 21.47 -14.62
N PRO A 27 27.31 21.43 -13.75
CA PRO A 27 27.18 20.37 -12.74
C PRO A 27 27.17 19.01 -13.46
N ALA A 28 28.07 18.10 -13.05
CA ALA A 28 28.10 16.75 -13.53
C ALA A 28 26.72 16.11 -13.29
N ALA A 29 26.02 15.73 -14.36
CA ALA A 29 24.78 14.97 -14.27
C ALA A 29 25.10 13.70 -13.48
N ALA A 30 24.47 13.56 -12.30
CA ALA A 30 24.55 12.34 -11.52
C ALA A 30 23.95 11.20 -12.38
N THR A 31 24.85 10.42 -12.99
CA THR A 31 24.48 9.21 -13.70
C THR A 31 23.91 8.27 -12.63
N THR A 32 22.60 8.15 -12.55
CA THR A 32 21.97 7.11 -11.74
C THR A 32 22.39 5.77 -12.32
N ALA A 33 23.44 5.19 -11.77
CA ALA A 33 23.92 3.89 -12.17
C ALA A 33 22.77 2.90 -12.12
N ARG A 34 22.43 2.33 -13.27
CA ARG A 34 21.44 1.24 -13.34
C ARG A 34 21.99 0.12 -12.46
N PRO A 35 21.24 -0.33 -11.44
CA PRO A 35 21.73 -1.38 -10.56
C PRO A 35 22.11 -2.60 -11.41
N PRO A 36 23.14 -3.36 -11.03
CA PRO A 36 23.62 -4.51 -11.79
C PRO A 36 22.44 -5.47 -12.05
N SER A 37 22.34 -5.97 -13.27
CA SER A 37 21.34 -6.95 -13.67
C SER A 37 21.50 -8.19 -12.77
N GLY A 38 20.48 -8.48 -11.91
CA GLY A 38 20.49 -9.60 -10.98
C GLY A 38 20.50 -9.22 -9.50
N ALA A 39 20.61 -7.94 -9.14
CA ALA A 39 20.49 -7.53 -7.73
C ALA A 39 19.04 -7.68 -7.23
N ASP A 40 18.90 -8.24 -6.03
CA ASP A 40 17.62 -8.31 -5.32
C ASP A 40 17.09 -6.89 -5.07
N LEU A 41 15.78 -6.72 -5.17
CA LEU A 41 15.13 -5.42 -5.02
C LEU A 41 14.51 -5.31 -3.62
N PRO A 42 14.93 -4.35 -2.80
CA PRO A 42 14.25 -4.08 -1.54
C PRO A 42 12.85 -3.54 -1.82
N LEU A 43 11.89 -4.00 -1.03
CA LEU A 43 10.49 -3.58 -1.06
C LEU A 43 9.94 -3.68 0.36
N ARG A 44 9.48 -2.56 0.93
CA ARG A 44 8.75 -2.55 2.18
C ARG A 44 7.26 -2.59 1.90
N VAL A 45 6.58 -3.54 2.52
CA VAL A 45 5.12 -3.68 2.38
C VAL A 45 4.45 -3.63 3.76
N ALA A 46 3.18 -3.26 3.78
CA ALA A 46 2.37 -3.32 4.98
C ALA A 46 0.95 -3.80 4.64
N THR A 47 0.29 -4.42 5.62
CA THR A 47 -1.15 -4.61 5.64
C THR A 47 -1.74 -3.92 6.85
N TYR A 48 -2.92 -3.33 6.72
CA TYR A 48 -3.57 -2.62 7.79
C TYR A 48 -5.10 -2.56 7.61
N ASN A 49 -5.83 -3.17 8.51
CA ASN A 49 -7.27 -2.92 8.65
C ASN A 49 -7.45 -1.55 9.32
N ILE A 50 -8.07 -0.59 8.59
CA ILE A 50 -8.18 0.80 9.02
C ILE A 50 -9.48 1.14 9.73
N HIS A 51 -10.34 0.15 9.99
CA HIS A 51 -11.61 0.32 10.69
C HIS A 51 -12.41 1.53 10.18
N ALA A 52 -12.58 1.64 8.87
CA ALA A 52 -13.25 2.77 8.19
C ALA A 52 -12.73 4.16 8.62
N GLY A 53 -11.49 4.26 9.09
CA GLY A 53 -10.86 5.51 9.55
C GLY A 53 -11.08 5.82 11.03
N ALA A 54 -11.74 4.95 11.79
CA ALA A 54 -11.93 5.12 13.23
C ALA A 54 -10.75 4.52 14.01
N GLY A 55 -10.34 5.19 15.07
CA GLY A 55 -9.34 4.69 16.00
C GLY A 55 -9.93 3.79 17.08
N VAL A 56 -9.09 3.36 18.03
CA VAL A 56 -9.50 2.60 19.22
C VAL A 56 -10.55 3.30 20.08
N ASP A 57 -10.67 4.61 19.94
CA ASP A 57 -11.68 5.47 20.59
C ASP A 57 -13.03 5.49 19.84
N GLY A 58 -13.13 4.79 18.70
CA GLY A 58 -14.29 4.80 17.83
C GLY A 58 -14.49 6.12 17.07
N VAL A 59 -13.54 7.06 17.15
CA VAL A 59 -13.62 8.37 16.49
C VAL A 59 -12.98 8.31 15.11
N PHE A 60 -13.73 8.71 14.08
CA PHE A 60 -13.21 8.89 12.74
C PHE A 60 -12.20 10.05 12.70
N ASP A 61 -10.97 9.78 12.24
CA ASP A 61 -9.92 10.79 12.11
C ASP A 61 -8.96 10.43 10.96
N LEU A 62 -9.18 11.04 9.80
CA LEU A 62 -8.38 10.78 8.61
C LEU A 62 -6.96 11.39 8.70
N ASP A 63 -6.73 12.39 9.53
CA ASP A 63 -5.39 12.95 9.74
C ASP A 63 -4.54 11.99 10.58
N ARG A 64 -5.13 11.40 11.62
CA ARG A 64 -4.54 10.31 12.41
C ARG A 64 -4.21 9.10 11.53
N GLN A 65 -5.16 8.64 10.72
CA GLN A 65 -4.92 7.53 9.77
C GLN A 65 -3.79 7.84 8.79
N THR A 66 -3.78 9.06 8.24
CA THR A 66 -2.73 9.50 7.31
C THR A 66 -1.36 9.54 7.98
N ALA A 67 -1.29 10.01 9.23
CA ALA A 67 -0.04 10.07 10.00
C ALA A 67 0.48 8.65 10.28
N GLU A 68 -0.39 7.74 10.66
CA GLU A 68 -0.06 6.34 10.89
C GLU A 68 0.49 5.67 9.62
N LEU A 69 -0.25 5.72 8.52
CA LEU A 69 0.18 5.13 7.24
C LEU A 69 1.51 5.71 6.74
N ARG A 70 1.76 6.99 6.99
CA ARG A 70 3.04 7.64 6.66
C ARG A 70 4.19 7.10 7.52
N SER A 71 3.93 6.82 8.79
CA SER A 71 4.94 6.31 9.75
C SER A 71 5.46 4.92 9.38
N LEU A 72 4.64 4.08 8.71
CA LEU A 72 5.03 2.75 8.25
C LEU A 72 6.16 2.80 7.22
N ASP A 73 6.32 3.93 6.53
CA ASP A 73 7.31 4.15 5.46
C ASP A 73 7.30 3.03 4.40
N ALA A 74 6.14 2.45 4.14
CA ALA A 74 5.98 1.33 3.23
C ALA A 74 5.90 1.79 1.76
N ASP A 75 6.43 0.98 0.86
CA ASP A 75 6.35 1.19 -0.59
C ASP A 75 4.99 0.75 -1.14
N VAL A 76 4.39 -0.28 -0.53
CA VAL A 76 3.07 -0.80 -0.88
C VAL A 76 2.30 -1.12 0.41
N ILE A 77 1.04 -0.71 0.48
CA ILE A 77 0.17 -0.91 1.64
C ILE A 77 -1.15 -1.52 1.16
N GLY A 78 -1.51 -2.68 1.71
CA GLY A 78 -2.86 -3.26 1.59
C GLY A 78 -3.73 -2.76 2.73
N LEU A 79 -4.90 -2.25 2.42
CA LEU A 79 -5.86 -1.74 3.38
C LEU A 79 -7.13 -2.57 3.37
N GLN A 80 -7.69 -2.84 4.55
CA GLN A 80 -8.99 -3.47 4.75
C GLN A 80 -9.94 -2.48 5.42
N GLU A 81 -11.23 -2.74 5.32
CA GLU A 81 -12.30 -1.87 5.82
C GLU A 81 -12.26 -0.45 5.29
N VAL A 82 -12.10 -0.33 3.99
CA VAL A 82 -12.02 0.96 3.31
C VAL A 82 -13.40 1.37 2.81
N ASP A 83 -13.91 2.48 3.35
CA ASP A 83 -15.16 3.10 2.90
C ASP A 83 -14.92 4.08 1.74
N ARG A 84 -15.83 4.07 0.77
CA ARG A 84 -15.98 5.12 -0.23
C ARG A 84 -17.43 5.53 -0.30
N TYR A 85 -17.75 6.72 0.19
CA TYR A 85 -19.11 7.25 0.24
C TYR A 85 -20.11 6.29 0.93
N TRP A 86 -19.63 5.49 1.89
CA TRP A 86 -20.37 4.38 2.48
C TRP A 86 -21.43 4.82 3.49
N GLY A 87 -21.12 5.79 4.34
CA GLY A 87 -22.04 6.24 5.37
C GLY A 87 -21.43 7.25 6.34
N ASP A 88 -22.22 7.61 7.37
CA ASP A 88 -21.86 8.60 8.37
C ASP A 88 -20.59 8.27 9.13
N ARG A 89 -20.30 6.98 9.36
CA ARG A 89 -19.13 6.53 10.11
C ARG A 89 -17.81 7.00 9.52
N SER A 90 -17.76 7.24 8.23
CA SER A 90 -16.62 7.73 7.48
C SER A 90 -16.89 9.10 6.81
N GLU A 91 -17.89 9.85 7.32
CA GLU A 91 -18.31 11.17 6.81
C GLU A 91 -18.60 11.17 5.31
N TRP A 92 -19.08 10.04 4.77
CA TRP A 92 -19.37 9.88 3.33
C TRP A 92 -18.16 10.18 2.44
N ARG A 93 -16.94 9.92 2.92
CA ARG A 93 -15.70 10.26 2.22
C ARG A 93 -15.21 9.13 1.33
N ASP A 94 -14.39 9.48 0.34
CA ASP A 94 -13.56 8.54 -0.43
C ASP A 94 -12.23 8.32 0.30
N LEU A 95 -12.20 7.38 1.26
CA LEU A 95 -11.00 7.13 2.07
C LEU A 95 -9.82 6.69 1.21
N ALA A 96 -10.04 5.79 0.23
CA ALA A 96 -8.98 5.31 -0.63
C ALA A 96 -8.31 6.44 -1.42
N GLY A 97 -9.11 7.28 -2.09
CA GLY A 97 -8.62 8.41 -2.88
C GLY A 97 -7.99 9.50 -2.02
N GLU A 98 -8.55 9.79 -0.84
CA GLU A 98 -8.02 10.82 0.04
C GLU A 98 -6.69 10.41 0.68
N LEU A 99 -6.57 9.19 1.18
CA LEU A 99 -5.32 8.65 1.73
C LEU A 99 -4.23 8.62 0.65
N ALA A 100 -4.55 8.17 -0.56
CA ALA A 100 -3.61 8.14 -1.67
C ALA A 100 -3.06 9.54 -1.99
N ARG A 101 -3.94 10.56 -2.09
CA ARG A 101 -3.51 11.95 -2.34
C ARG A 101 -2.62 12.50 -1.23
N ARG A 102 -3.00 12.28 0.05
CA ARG A 102 -2.26 12.76 1.22
C ARG A 102 -0.88 12.11 1.36
N LEU A 103 -0.77 10.84 0.97
CA LEU A 103 0.47 10.07 0.99
C LEU A 103 1.28 10.19 -0.30
N ARG A 104 0.72 10.78 -1.36
CA ARG A 104 1.29 10.87 -2.71
C ARG A 104 1.59 9.47 -3.28
N MET A 105 0.65 8.55 -3.11
CA MET A 105 0.73 7.18 -3.61
C MET A 105 -0.30 6.95 -4.72
N HIS A 106 -0.03 5.99 -5.60
CA HIS A 106 -1.02 5.41 -6.50
C HIS A 106 -2.00 4.58 -5.67
N VAL A 107 -3.23 4.43 -6.16
CA VAL A 107 -4.28 3.66 -5.49
C VAL A 107 -5.03 2.77 -6.46
N SER A 108 -5.40 1.58 -6.00
CA SER A 108 -6.46 0.74 -6.56
C SER A 108 -7.40 0.35 -5.44
N PHE A 109 -8.70 0.50 -5.68
CA PHE A 109 -9.75 0.11 -4.74
C PHE A 109 -10.55 -1.06 -5.32
N ALA A 110 -10.78 -2.08 -4.52
CA ALA A 110 -11.53 -3.27 -4.87
C ALA A 110 -12.75 -3.38 -3.93
N PRO A 111 -13.94 -2.92 -4.36
CA PRO A 111 -15.15 -3.01 -3.55
C PRO A 111 -15.54 -4.46 -3.31
N ILE A 112 -15.92 -4.75 -2.05
CA ILE A 112 -16.66 -5.94 -1.64
C ILE A 112 -18.15 -5.69 -1.85
N TYR A 113 -18.60 -4.49 -1.48
CA TYR A 113 -19.96 -4.01 -1.69
C TYR A 113 -19.95 -2.73 -2.51
N SER A 114 -20.90 -2.61 -3.41
CA SER A 114 -21.15 -1.40 -4.20
C SER A 114 -22.67 -1.22 -4.30
N LEU A 115 -23.21 -0.38 -3.44
CA LEU A 115 -24.65 -0.13 -3.29
C LEU A 115 -25.05 1.13 -4.08
N ASP A 116 -26.34 1.27 -4.33
CA ASP A 116 -26.87 2.48 -4.93
C ASP A 116 -26.58 3.68 -4.03
N PRO A 117 -26.35 4.86 -4.64
CA PRO A 117 -26.05 6.06 -3.87
C PRO A 117 -27.23 6.46 -2.97
N ASP A 118 -26.90 7.00 -1.80
CA ASP A 118 -27.88 7.54 -0.86
C ASP A 118 -28.75 8.67 -1.47
N ARG A 119 -28.19 9.37 -2.46
CA ARG A 119 -28.87 10.46 -3.19
C ARG A 119 -28.83 10.22 -4.68
N PRO A 120 -29.96 10.48 -5.40
CA PRO A 120 -29.98 10.36 -6.86
C PRO A 120 -28.83 11.15 -7.53
N GLY A 121 -28.05 10.48 -8.38
CA GLY A 121 -26.90 11.07 -9.07
C GLY A 121 -25.65 11.25 -8.23
N GLY A 122 -25.65 10.78 -6.98
CA GLY A 122 -24.46 10.72 -6.12
C GLY A 122 -23.50 9.60 -6.51
N PRO A 123 -22.33 9.51 -5.87
CA PRO A 123 -21.43 8.37 -6.00
C PRO A 123 -22.03 7.13 -5.33
N ARG A 124 -21.65 5.95 -5.80
CA ARG A 124 -22.05 4.69 -5.15
C ARG A 124 -21.48 4.58 -3.76
N ALA A 125 -22.23 3.99 -2.85
CA ALA A 125 -21.77 3.64 -1.52
C ALA A 125 -20.97 2.34 -1.60
N GLU A 126 -19.67 2.39 -1.35
CA GLU A 126 -18.76 1.26 -1.53
C GLU A 126 -17.95 0.99 -0.28
N TYR A 127 -17.79 -0.30 0.02
CA TYR A 127 -16.94 -0.81 1.10
C TYR A 127 -16.06 -1.92 0.55
N GLY A 128 -14.79 -1.92 0.91
CA GLY A 128 -13.89 -2.94 0.38
C GLY A 128 -12.46 -2.87 0.89
N VAL A 129 -11.55 -3.26 0.01
CA VAL A 129 -10.12 -3.27 0.25
C VAL A 129 -9.41 -2.35 -0.74
N ALA A 130 -8.21 -1.88 -0.40
CA ALA A 130 -7.44 -1.03 -1.30
C ALA A 130 -5.95 -1.38 -1.26
N VAL A 131 -5.24 -1.05 -2.34
CA VAL A 131 -3.77 -1.05 -2.36
C VAL A 131 -3.30 0.37 -2.65
N LEU A 132 -2.44 0.88 -1.77
CA LEU A 132 -1.66 2.10 -1.98
C LEU A 132 -0.24 1.71 -2.40
N SER A 133 0.34 2.42 -3.38
CA SER A 133 1.68 2.11 -3.87
C SER A 133 2.48 3.37 -4.23
N ARG A 134 3.73 3.47 -3.76
CA ARG A 134 4.71 4.44 -4.27
C ARG A 134 5.17 4.10 -5.68
N HIS A 135 5.09 2.83 -6.05
CA HIS A 135 5.40 2.35 -7.38
C HIS A 135 4.18 2.45 -8.29
N ARG A 136 4.44 2.62 -9.59
CA ARG A 136 3.36 2.67 -10.57
C ARG A 136 2.58 1.35 -10.59
N ILE A 137 1.27 1.42 -10.44
CA ILE A 137 0.34 0.33 -10.70
C ILE A 137 0.15 0.23 -12.23
N VAL A 138 0.42 -0.93 -12.80
CA VAL A 138 0.34 -1.18 -14.25
C VAL A 138 -0.75 -2.16 -14.64
N GLY A 139 -1.39 -2.81 -13.68
CA GLY A 139 -2.57 -3.65 -13.79
C GLY A 139 -3.33 -3.65 -12.48
N ALA A 140 -4.64 -3.78 -12.54
CA ALA A 140 -5.50 -3.91 -11.37
C ALA A 140 -6.73 -4.75 -11.73
N GLU A 141 -7.12 -5.65 -10.83
CA GLU A 141 -8.31 -6.49 -10.97
C GLU A 141 -9.00 -6.66 -9.62
N ASN A 142 -10.31 -6.80 -9.64
CA ASN A 142 -11.12 -7.10 -8.47
C ASN A 142 -11.77 -8.47 -8.69
N HIS A 143 -11.12 -9.50 -8.19
CA HIS A 143 -11.57 -10.88 -8.36
C HIS A 143 -12.74 -11.23 -7.45
N GLU A 144 -13.53 -12.18 -7.90
CA GLU A 144 -14.57 -12.81 -7.09
C GLU A 144 -14.02 -14.00 -6.32
N ILE A 145 -14.28 -14.04 -5.04
CA ILE A 145 -14.09 -15.18 -4.15
C ILE A 145 -15.41 -15.49 -3.44
N THR A 146 -15.55 -16.70 -2.91
CA THR A 146 -16.73 -17.07 -2.13
C THR A 146 -16.91 -16.10 -0.96
N ARG A 147 -18.11 -15.48 -0.86
CA ARG A 147 -18.47 -14.58 0.25
C ARG A 147 -19.84 -14.91 0.78
N LEU A 148 -20.03 -14.61 2.06
CA LEU A 148 -21.33 -14.63 2.71
C LEU A 148 -21.70 -13.18 3.06
N SER A 149 -22.65 -12.61 2.31
CA SER A 149 -23.00 -11.20 2.40
C SER A 149 -23.37 -10.79 3.83
N THR A 150 -22.97 -9.59 4.24
CA THR A 150 -23.44 -8.93 5.48
C THR A 150 -24.56 -7.94 5.18
N GLN A 151 -24.90 -7.74 3.90
CA GLN A 151 -25.94 -6.81 3.45
C GLN A 151 -27.25 -7.54 3.11
N ASP A 152 -27.20 -8.86 2.93
CA ASP A 152 -28.37 -9.69 2.67
C ASP A 152 -28.94 -10.23 3.99
N PRO A 153 -30.25 -10.11 4.24
CA PRO A 153 -30.89 -10.68 5.45
C PRO A 153 -30.87 -12.22 5.46
N ASN A 154 -30.77 -12.89 4.31
CA ASN A 154 -30.73 -14.34 4.16
C ASN A 154 -29.54 -14.77 3.27
N PRO A 155 -28.29 -14.52 3.71
CA PRO A 155 -27.15 -14.71 2.85
C PRO A 155 -26.86 -16.21 2.61
N VAL A 156 -26.44 -16.50 1.39
CA VAL A 156 -25.86 -17.80 1.03
C VAL A 156 -24.45 -17.58 0.48
N PRO A 157 -23.51 -18.50 0.73
CA PRO A 157 -22.18 -18.38 0.15
C PRO A 157 -22.25 -18.34 -1.38
N ALA A 158 -21.69 -17.32 -1.99
CA ALA A 158 -21.66 -17.12 -3.44
C ALA A 158 -20.38 -16.37 -3.87
N PRO A 159 -19.92 -16.54 -5.12
CA PRO A 159 -18.88 -15.69 -5.68
C PRO A 159 -19.29 -14.21 -5.62
N ALA A 160 -18.41 -13.37 -5.08
CA ALA A 160 -18.61 -11.93 -5.00
C ALA A 160 -17.24 -11.22 -4.96
N PRO A 161 -17.16 -9.96 -5.43
CA PRO A 161 -15.92 -9.21 -5.54
C PRO A 161 -15.29 -8.88 -4.18
N GLY A 162 -14.09 -8.29 -4.23
CA GLY A 162 -13.38 -7.80 -3.05
C GLY A 162 -12.09 -8.57 -2.72
N PHE A 163 -11.58 -9.36 -3.66
CA PHE A 163 -10.20 -9.84 -3.64
C PHE A 163 -9.41 -9.02 -4.67
N GLY A 164 -8.75 -7.97 -4.16
CA GLY A 164 -8.06 -7.02 -5.02
C GLY A 164 -6.69 -7.52 -5.43
N GLU A 165 -6.36 -7.41 -6.72
CA GLU A 165 -5.03 -7.60 -7.27
C GLU A 165 -4.53 -6.31 -7.89
N VAL A 166 -3.24 -6.02 -7.70
CA VAL A 166 -2.51 -5.03 -8.48
C VAL A 166 -1.17 -5.57 -8.94
N VAL A 167 -0.74 -5.16 -10.13
CA VAL A 167 0.63 -5.37 -10.59
C VAL A 167 1.40 -4.07 -10.40
N VAL A 168 2.35 -4.06 -9.48
CA VAL A 168 3.24 -2.92 -9.23
C VAL A 168 4.57 -3.12 -9.93
N ARG A 169 5.12 -2.03 -10.50
CA ARG A 169 6.39 -2.09 -11.23
C ARG A 169 7.55 -1.60 -10.35
N VAL A 170 8.21 -2.52 -9.67
CA VAL A 170 9.34 -2.24 -8.78
C VAL A 170 10.64 -2.21 -9.58
N ARG A 171 11.16 -1.02 -9.89
CA ARG A 171 12.38 -0.85 -10.73
C ARG A 171 12.36 -1.70 -12.01
N GLY A 172 11.19 -1.77 -12.66
CA GLY A 172 10.98 -2.51 -13.89
C GLY A 172 10.52 -3.96 -13.74
N LEU A 173 10.60 -4.55 -12.55
CA LEU A 173 10.07 -5.89 -12.25
C LEU A 173 8.57 -5.80 -11.92
N PRO A 174 7.69 -6.55 -12.59
CA PRO A 174 6.31 -6.69 -12.16
C PRO A 174 6.24 -7.57 -10.90
N VAL A 175 5.51 -7.09 -9.89
CA VAL A 175 5.21 -7.80 -8.65
C VAL A 175 3.70 -7.79 -8.48
N HIS A 176 3.09 -8.97 -8.33
CA HIS A 176 1.67 -9.10 -8.05
C HIS A 176 1.42 -8.92 -6.56
N VAL A 177 0.56 -8.00 -6.21
CA VAL A 177 0.15 -7.73 -4.83
C VAL A 177 -1.34 -7.91 -4.73
N TYR A 178 -1.74 -8.82 -3.86
CA TYR A 178 -3.14 -9.13 -3.56
C TYR A 178 -3.50 -8.57 -2.21
N VAL A 179 -4.74 -8.14 -2.06
CA VAL A 179 -5.30 -7.69 -0.79
C VAL A 179 -6.64 -8.35 -0.55
N THR A 180 -6.84 -8.86 0.66
CA THR A 180 -8.07 -9.55 1.08
C THR A 180 -8.55 -9.10 2.45
N HIS A 181 -9.80 -9.36 2.73
CA HIS A 181 -10.42 -9.37 4.05
C HIS A 181 -11.33 -10.59 4.08
N LEU A 182 -10.92 -11.64 4.80
CA LEU A 182 -11.65 -12.91 4.86
C LEU A 182 -12.83 -12.82 5.83
N ASP A 183 -13.70 -13.81 5.76
CA ASP A 183 -14.91 -13.86 6.59
C ASP A 183 -14.56 -13.92 8.08
N TYR A 184 -15.23 -13.08 8.89
CA TYR A 184 -14.95 -12.92 10.31
C TYR A 184 -15.70 -13.91 11.21
N ARG A 185 -16.66 -14.65 10.66
CA ARG A 185 -17.53 -15.53 11.46
C ARG A 185 -16.74 -16.67 12.09
N PRO A 186 -17.20 -17.18 13.27
CA PRO A 186 -16.53 -18.31 13.94
C PRO A 186 -16.51 -19.58 13.09
N ASP A 187 -17.58 -19.85 12.31
CA ASP A 187 -17.62 -20.99 11.38
C ASP A 187 -16.62 -20.75 10.23
N PRO A 188 -15.60 -21.60 10.07
CA PRO A 188 -14.59 -21.44 9.03
C PRO A 188 -15.05 -21.83 7.62
N ALA A 189 -16.27 -22.32 7.42
CA ALA A 189 -16.72 -22.87 6.13
C ALA A 189 -16.55 -21.89 4.97
N VAL A 190 -16.87 -20.60 5.18
CA VAL A 190 -16.67 -19.56 4.17
C VAL A 190 -15.19 -19.27 3.96
N ARG A 191 -14.39 -19.19 5.02
CA ARG A 191 -12.92 -18.98 4.89
C ARG A 191 -12.24 -20.14 4.17
N VAL A 192 -12.67 -21.39 4.39
CA VAL A 192 -12.16 -22.57 3.62
C VAL A 192 -12.36 -22.36 2.11
N ALA A 193 -13.55 -21.92 1.70
CA ALA A 193 -13.84 -21.64 0.30
C ALA A 193 -13.03 -20.43 -0.22
N GLN A 194 -12.95 -19.35 0.56
CA GLN A 194 -12.17 -18.16 0.22
C GLN A 194 -10.68 -18.47 0.03
N VAL A 195 -10.11 -19.32 0.88
CA VAL A 195 -8.71 -19.79 0.75
C VAL A 195 -8.53 -20.59 -0.53
N ALA A 196 -9.48 -21.48 -0.87
CA ALA A 196 -9.42 -22.24 -2.11
C ALA A 196 -9.47 -21.34 -3.35
N ASP A 197 -10.37 -20.34 -3.36
CA ASP A 197 -10.48 -19.35 -4.44
C ASP A 197 -9.23 -18.49 -4.55
N THR A 198 -8.72 -17.96 -3.44
CA THR A 198 -7.49 -17.17 -3.38
C THR A 198 -6.33 -17.93 -4.01
N ARG A 199 -6.14 -19.19 -3.64
CA ARG A 199 -5.08 -20.04 -4.19
C ARG A 199 -5.25 -20.27 -5.69
N ARG A 200 -6.46 -20.54 -6.14
CA ARG A 200 -6.78 -20.74 -7.57
C ARG A 200 -6.42 -19.49 -8.38
N ILE A 201 -6.86 -18.31 -7.93
CA ILE A 201 -6.58 -17.06 -8.61
C ILE A 201 -5.08 -16.76 -8.63
N MET A 202 -4.42 -16.83 -7.48
CA MET A 202 -2.98 -16.55 -7.39
C MET A 202 -2.12 -17.55 -8.20
N ALA A 203 -2.60 -18.74 -8.48
CA ALA A 203 -1.88 -19.75 -9.27
C ALA A 203 -1.82 -19.40 -10.78
N GLU A 204 -2.68 -18.52 -11.27
CA GLU A 204 -2.69 -18.05 -12.66
C GLU A 204 -1.50 -17.13 -12.96
N ASP A 205 -0.97 -16.46 -11.91
CA ASP A 205 0.10 -15.50 -12.04
C ASP A 205 1.48 -16.14 -11.88
N ARG A 206 2.39 -15.62 -12.71
CA ARG A 206 3.80 -16.01 -12.68
C ARG A 206 4.66 -14.89 -12.11
N GLY A 207 5.61 -15.25 -11.26
CA GLY A 207 6.54 -14.29 -10.68
C GLY A 207 6.33 -14.06 -9.19
N PRO A 208 6.88 -12.96 -8.66
CA PRO A 208 6.75 -12.61 -7.25
C PRO A 208 5.31 -12.23 -6.90
N ARG A 209 4.74 -12.87 -5.89
CA ARG A 209 3.38 -12.63 -5.40
C ARG A 209 3.42 -12.32 -3.90
N ILE A 210 2.67 -11.31 -3.50
CA ILE A 210 2.51 -10.87 -2.11
C ILE A 210 1.02 -10.85 -1.81
N LEU A 211 0.59 -11.51 -0.75
CA LEU A 211 -0.78 -11.48 -0.25
C LEU A 211 -0.79 -10.72 1.08
N LEU A 212 -1.60 -9.67 1.13
CA LEU A 212 -1.81 -8.79 2.27
C LEU A 212 -3.24 -8.92 2.76
N GLY A 213 -3.47 -8.93 4.06
CA GLY A 213 -4.87 -8.94 4.50
C GLY A 213 -5.08 -9.22 5.97
N ASP A 214 -6.32 -8.94 6.38
CA ASP A 214 -6.97 -9.46 7.56
C ASP A 214 -7.61 -10.81 7.19
N PHE A 215 -7.07 -11.90 7.73
CA PHE A 215 -7.55 -13.23 7.42
C PHE A 215 -8.63 -13.71 8.41
N ASN A 216 -8.90 -12.94 9.47
CA ASN A 216 -9.87 -13.28 10.50
C ASN A 216 -9.69 -14.71 11.09
N ALA A 217 -8.46 -15.20 11.04
CA ALA A 217 -8.05 -16.52 11.54
C ALA A 217 -6.59 -16.46 11.98
N GLU A 218 -6.23 -17.21 13.00
CA GLU A 218 -4.86 -17.31 13.50
C GLU A 218 -3.99 -18.18 12.58
N PRO A 219 -2.64 -18.07 12.62
CA PRO A 219 -1.75 -18.71 11.63
C PRO A 219 -1.84 -20.24 11.61
N ASP A 220 -2.22 -20.86 12.71
CA ASP A 220 -2.38 -22.31 12.86
C ASP A 220 -3.80 -22.80 12.55
N ALA A 221 -4.72 -21.89 12.17
CA ALA A 221 -6.08 -22.25 11.79
C ALA A 221 -6.05 -23.24 10.59
N PRO A 222 -6.75 -24.37 10.68
CA PRO A 222 -6.71 -25.43 9.66
C PRO A 222 -7.07 -24.93 8.25
N GLU A 223 -7.96 -23.97 8.14
CA GLU A 223 -8.40 -23.38 6.87
C GLU A 223 -7.29 -22.59 6.18
N LEU A 224 -6.28 -22.06 6.91
CA LEU A 224 -5.14 -21.35 6.33
C LEU A 224 -4.01 -22.28 5.90
N ALA A 225 -3.97 -23.53 6.38
CA ALA A 225 -2.89 -24.47 6.07
C ALA A 225 -2.62 -24.65 4.57
N PRO A 226 -3.63 -24.64 3.66
CA PRO A 226 -3.36 -24.68 2.23
C PRO A 226 -2.59 -23.48 1.67
N LEU A 227 -2.78 -22.26 2.22
CA LEU A 227 -2.00 -21.07 1.84
C LEU A 227 -0.53 -21.26 2.20
N TRP A 228 -0.26 -21.76 3.41
CA TRP A 228 1.10 -21.95 3.93
C TRP A 228 1.91 -23.02 3.18
N ARG A 229 1.29 -23.84 2.35
CA ARG A 229 2.03 -24.74 1.45
C ARG A 229 2.72 -23.99 0.30
N GLU A 230 2.12 -22.90 -0.17
CA GLU A 230 2.52 -22.12 -1.35
C GLU A 230 3.17 -20.78 -0.98
N LEU A 231 2.74 -20.19 0.12
CA LEU A 231 3.21 -18.91 0.63
C LEU A 231 4.02 -19.11 1.91
N ALA A 232 4.97 -18.23 2.12
CA ALA A 232 5.65 -18.04 3.39
C ALA A 232 5.00 -16.84 4.11
N ASP A 233 4.59 -17.06 5.35
CA ASP A 233 4.17 -15.99 6.25
C ASP A 233 5.41 -15.18 6.65
N ALA A 234 5.32 -13.85 6.65
CA ALA A 234 6.41 -12.98 7.11
C ALA A 234 6.63 -13.06 8.62
N ASP A 235 5.66 -13.54 9.36
CA ASP A 235 5.65 -13.80 10.80
C ASP A 235 6.36 -12.71 11.64
N PRO A 236 5.66 -11.65 12.05
CA PRO A 236 6.22 -10.60 12.89
C PRO A 236 6.46 -11.04 14.34
N GLY A 237 5.98 -12.22 14.73
CA GLY A 237 6.09 -12.76 16.09
C GLY A 237 5.23 -12.04 17.14
N ALA A 238 4.25 -11.22 16.72
CA ALA A 238 3.40 -10.42 17.61
C ALA A 238 1.93 -10.44 17.14
N PRO A 239 0.97 -10.39 18.07
CA PRO A 239 -0.45 -10.27 17.75
C PRO A 239 -0.78 -8.90 17.16
N THR A 240 -1.92 -8.83 16.43
CA THR A 240 -2.36 -7.63 15.71
C THR A 240 -3.73 -7.12 16.17
N PHE A 241 -4.50 -7.92 16.92
CA PHE A 241 -5.86 -7.60 17.32
C PHE A 241 -6.19 -8.07 18.75
N PRO A 242 -7.01 -7.34 19.52
CA PRO A 242 -7.36 -5.93 19.32
C PRO A 242 -6.16 -5.00 19.61
N ALA A 243 -6.09 -3.82 19.00
CA ALA A 243 -4.92 -2.94 19.10
C ALA A 243 -4.56 -2.51 20.53
N GLN A 244 -5.55 -2.36 21.42
CA GLN A 244 -5.32 -1.92 22.81
C GLN A 244 -4.73 -3.01 23.72
N ASP A 245 -5.03 -4.27 23.46
CA ASP A 245 -4.51 -5.44 24.20
C ASP A 245 -4.40 -6.62 23.22
N PRO A 246 -3.36 -6.65 22.39
CA PRO A 246 -3.28 -7.60 21.30
C PRO A 246 -3.10 -9.03 21.80
N VAL A 247 -4.02 -9.91 21.39
CA VAL A 247 -4.05 -11.33 21.76
C VAL A 247 -4.17 -12.27 20.58
N LYS A 248 -4.56 -11.76 19.39
CA LYS A 248 -4.72 -12.54 18.17
C LYS A 248 -3.83 -12.00 17.07
N ARG A 249 -3.24 -12.87 16.28
CA ARG A 249 -2.51 -12.52 15.06
C ARG A 249 -3.36 -12.94 13.86
N ILE A 250 -4.10 -12.01 13.29
CA ILE A 250 -5.06 -12.26 12.19
C ILE A 250 -4.77 -11.46 10.93
N ASP A 251 -3.80 -10.54 10.98
CA ASP A 251 -3.32 -9.76 9.85
C ASP A 251 -2.00 -10.30 9.33
N PHE A 252 -1.86 -10.43 8.00
CA PHE A 252 -0.74 -11.15 7.40
C PHE A 252 -0.12 -10.42 6.22
N VAL A 253 1.21 -10.51 6.17
CA VAL A 253 2.01 -10.33 4.96
C VAL A 253 2.51 -11.72 4.57
N ALA A 254 1.99 -12.29 3.49
CA ALA A 254 2.41 -13.59 2.99
C ALA A 254 3.05 -13.44 1.59
N VAL A 255 4.12 -14.18 1.33
CA VAL A 255 4.90 -14.05 0.10
C VAL A 255 5.08 -15.38 -0.60
N SER A 256 5.10 -15.38 -1.93
CA SER A 256 5.32 -16.61 -2.70
C SER A 256 6.67 -17.24 -2.38
N LYS A 257 6.66 -18.52 -2.06
CA LYS A 257 7.88 -19.35 -1.96
C LYS A 257 8.52 -19.41 -3.32
N GLY A 258 9.73 -18.92 -3.46
CA GLY A 258 10.41 -18.86 -4.74
C GLY A 258 11.03 -20.18 -5.15
N GLY A 259 11.06 -20.45 -6.48
CA GLY A 259 11.97 -21.40 -7.09
C GLY A 259 13.39 -20.81 -7.26
N PRO A 260 14.35 -21.59 -7.82
CA PRO A 260 15.71 -21.11 -8.07
C PRO A 260 15.72 -19.82 -8.90
N GLY A 261 16.21 -18.72 -8.33
CA GLY A 261 16.33 -17.43 -9.01
C GLY A 261 15.06 -16.57 -9.07
N THR A 262 13.93 -17.06 -8.57
CA THR A 262 12.68 -16.29 -8.44
C THR A 262 12.16 -16.43 -7.02
N GLY A 263 11.61 -15.38 -6.45
CA GLY A 263 10.99 -15.45 -5.13
C GLY A 263 11.20 -14.20 -4.31
N ILE A 264 10.60 -14.24 -3.14
CA ILE A 264 10.69 -13.16 -2.17
C ILE A 264 11.32 -13.71 -0.89
N THR A 265 12.27 -12.97 -0.35
CA THR A 265 12.88 -13.26 0.96
C THR A 265 12.40 -12.21 1.95
N VAL A 266 11.83 -12.64 3.06
CA VAL A 266 11.50 -11.79 4.19
C VAL A 266 12.78 -11.51 4.96
N ARG A 267 13.11 -10.23 5.15
CA ARG A 267 14.30 -9.79 5.90
C ARG A 267 13.96 -9.46 7.34
N LYS A 268 12.80 -8.87 7.54
CA LYS A 268 12.27 -8.47 8.84
C LYS A 268 10.78 -8.27 8.72
N ALA A 269 10.04 -8.61 9.78
CA ALA A 269 8.65 -8.18 9.95
C ALA A 269 8.43 -7.68 11.37
N TRP A 270 7.48 -6.77 11.56
CA TRP A 270 7.12 -6.23 12.86
C TRP A 270 5.71 -5.67 12.86
N VAL A 271 5.18 -5.48 14.06
CA VAL A 271 3.86 -4.87 14.31
C VAL A 271 4.10 -3.56 15.06
N PRO A 272 3.91 -2.38 14.41
CA PRO A 272 3.94 -1.10 15.09
C PRO A 272 2.74 -0.93 16.04
N GLU A 273 2.96 -0.34 17.21
CA GLU A 273 1.88 0.08 18.08
C GLU A 273 1.19 1.33 17.53
N THR A 274 -0.13 1.35 17.57
CA THR A 274 -0.94 2.51 17.16
C THR A 274 -2.30 2.52 17.83
N VAL A 275 -2.91 3.69 17.86
CA VAL A 275 -4.31 3.90 18.29
C VAL A 275 -5.23 4.29 17.13
N ALA A 276 -4.68 4.24 15.91
CA ALA A 276 -5.39 4.75 14.73
C ALA A 276 -6.44 3.77 14.17
N SER A 277 -6.48 2.52 14.65
CA SER A 277 -7.48 1.50 14.33
C SER A 277 -7.63 0.56 15.52
N ASP A 278 -8.62 -0.32 15.51
CA ASP A 278 -8.75 -1.45 16.42
C ASP A 278 -7.85 -2.65 16.06
N HIS A 279 -7.17 -2.58 14.89
CA HIS A 279 -6.08 -3.47 14.49
C HIS A 279 -4.73 -2.76 14.58
N LEU A 280 -3.64 -3.55 14.67
CA LEU A 280 -2.27 -3.10 14.48
C LEU A 280 -1.78 -3.47 13.07
N PRO A 281 -1.02 -2.60 12.38
CA PRO A 281 -0.48 -2.92 11.06
C PRO A 281 0.64 -3.97 11.15
N VAL A 282 0.78 -4.79 10.12
CA VAL A 282 1.96 -5.65 9.93
C VAL A 282 2.83 -5.04 8.84
N VAL A 283 4.11 -4.84 9.13
CA VAL A 283 5.09 -4.30 8.18
C VAL A 283 6.16 -5.34 7.92
N ALA A 284 6.58 -5.50 6.66
CA ALA A 284 7.66 -6.41 6.28
C ALA A 284 8.64 -5.76 5.29
N ASP A 285 9.93 -5.92 5.58
CA ASP A 285 11.03 -5.64 4.67
C ASP A 285 11.34 -6.90 3.84
N LEU A 286 11.18 -6.79 2.53
CA LEU A 286 11.30 -7.87 1.59
C LEU A 286 12.49 -7.64 0.65
N LEU A 287 13.08 -8.74 0.15
CA LEU A 287 13.94 -8.74 -1.02
C LEU A 287 13.26 -9.54 -2.14
N VAL A 288 12.94 -8.85 -3.22
CA VAL A 288 12.33 -9.46 -4.40
C VAL A 288 13.42 -9.81 -5.39
N ARG A 289 13.59 -11.09 -5.71
CA ARG A 289 14.62 -11.57 -6.65
C ARG A 289 14.23 -11.30 -8.08
N ARG A 290 15.16 -10.77 -8.85
CA ARG A 290 15.04 -10.76 -10.31
C ARG A 290 15.43 -12.13 -10.83
N GLY A 291 14.52 -12.82 -11.48
CA GLY A 291 14.87 -13.98 -12.29
C GLY A 291 16.01 -13.62 -13.24
N LYS A 292 17.01 -14.48 -13.39
CA LYS A 292 18.03 -14.31 -14.45
C LYS A 292 17.24 -14.30 -15.77
N GLY A 293 17.23 -13.16 -16.46
CA GLY A 293 16.65 -13.06 -17.79
C GLY A 293 17.28 -14.18 -18.66
N ARG A 294 16.42 -14.98 -19.27
CA ARG A 294 16.84 -15.90 -20.32
C ARG A 294 17.18 -15.11 -21.57
#